data_842ea256ad1f927d3e7031591a2a08c0
#
_entry.id   842ea256ad1f927d3e7031591a2a08c0
#
_cell.length_a   1.000
_cell.length_b   1.000
_cell.length_c   1.000
_cell.angle_alpha   90.00
_cell.angle_beta   90.00
_cell.angle_gamma   90.00
#
_symmetry.space_group_name_H-M   'P 1'
#
loop_
_entity.id
_entity.type
_entity.pdbx_description
1 polymer ?
#
loop_
_entity_poly.entity_id
_entity_poly.type
_entity_poly.pdbx_seq_one_letter_code
_entity_poly.pdbx_strand_id
1 'polypeptide(L)'
;MKHSLIKNNIQKSLFNKLKKINGVISITLVGSFVNKNDLSGISDIDTIVICKSLNYKKFLQCQESVKEIDLEKCGLPDYRLKINNSFGPLKFDEKKLVVIHLMIYDIVRHYDHVTFSPFTCFDWERSKTKMGLSLKEIYPVGTLQIRDFKEVRRGINNYIKDLEKKVISYREYNFNSGKIKQRKKFKPLDNRHVGEFCYHIFRNLTSNYLKLTNRNNLFYTEEKIMEEIKRLFHGETSYVKNFKTISSLKSDRSDHFPKGTLNVAKRFVADFEGRIFSEWDKAIPVYFFRHFKT
;
A
#
# COMPACT_ATOMS: atom_id res chain seq x y z
N MET A 1 13.10 22.66 1.42
CA MET A 1 13.74 22.59 2.76
C MET A 1 12.75 22.35 3.88
N LYS A 2 11.67 23.12 4.03
CA LYS A 2 10.66 22.97 5.11
C LYS A 2 10.00 21.58 5.19
N HIS A 3 9.58 20.99 4.07
CA HIS A 3 8.92 19.68 4.03
C HIS A 3 9.83 18.53 4.49
N SER A 4 11.10 18.55 4.08
CA SER A 4 12.08 17.54 4.51
C SER A 4 12.32 17.58 6.03
N LEU A 5 12.39 18.77 6.62
CA LEU A 5 12.53 18.94 8.06
C LEU A 5 11.32 18.39 8.81
N ILE A 6 10.10 18.72 8.36
CA ILE A 6 8.85 18.20 8.96
C ILE A 6 8.84 16.67 8.91
N LYS A 7 9.14 16.06 7.74
CA LYS A 7 9.21 14.60 7.59
C LYS A 7 10.21 13.98 8.56
N ASN A 8 11.41 14.53 8.66
CA ASN A 8 12.44 14.05 9.58
C ASN A 8 12.00 14.15 11.05
N ASN A 9 11.33 15.24 11.44
CA ASN A 9 10.85 15.42 12.80
C ASN A 9 9.74 14.41 13.14
N ILE A 10 8.78 14.19 12.25
CA ILE A 10 7.73 13.17 12.42
C ILE A 10 8.37 11.78 12.54
N GLN A 11 9.28 11.42 11.65
CA GLN A 11 10.00 10.15 11.68
C GLN A 11 10.75 9.95 13.01
N LYS A 12 11.51 10.95 13.45
CA LYS A 12 12.23 10.89 14.74
C LYS A 12 11.26 10.73 15.91
N SER A 13 10.14 11.44 15.91
CA SER A 13 9.13 11.35 16.96
C SER A 13 8.50 9.96 17.00
N LEU A 14 8.11 9.39 15.88
CA LEU A 14 7.58 8.02 15.77
C LEU A 14 8.58 7.00 16.33
N PHE A 15 9.84 7.05 15.87
CA PHE A 15 10.87 6.14 16.31
C PHE A 15 11.15 6.28 17.80
N ASN A 16 11.27 7.51 18.31
CA ASN A 16 11.57 7.76 19.72
C ASN A 16 10.46 7.32 20.66
N LYS A 17 9.20 7.43 20.26
CA LYS A 17 8.06 6.99 21.04
C LYS A 17 7.95 5.46 21.06
N LEU A 18 7.97 4.83 19.89
CA LEU A 18 7.74 3.39 19.75
C LEU A 18 8.92 2.52 20.26
N LYS A 19 10.18 2.98 20.10
CA LYS A 19 11.35 2.22 20.57
C LYS A 19 11.41 2.03 22.10
N LYS A 20 10.72 2.89 22.86
CA LYS A 20 10.68 2.80 24.33
C LYS A 20 9.79 1.66 24.82
N ILE A 21 8.95 1.11 23.94
CA ILE A 21 8.03 0.03 24.30
C ILE A 21 8.79 -1.29 24.33
N ASN A 22 8.83 -1.92 25.49
CA ASN A 22 9.53 -3.19 25.65
C ASN A 22 8.98 -4.27 24.72
N GLY A 23 9.89 -4.90 23.97
CA GLY A 23 9.57 -5.97 23.03
C GLY A 23 9.21 -5.48 21.61
N VAL A 24 9.22 -4.17 21.33
CA VAL A 24 9.26 -3.67 19.96
C VAL A 24 10.65 -3.94 19.39
N ILE A 25 10.71 -4.67 18.27
CA ILE A 25 11.97 -5.09 17.64
C ILE A 25 12.20 -4.45 16.28
N SER A 26 11.15 -3.93 15.65
CA SER A 26 11.22 -3.24 14.36
C SER A 26 10.18 -2.14 14.28
N ILE A 27 10.58 -1.01 13.71
CA ILE A 27 9.70 0.08 13.31
C ILE A 27 10.11 0.47 11.89
N THR A 28 9.22 0.33 10.92
CA THR A 28 9.51 0.60 9.52
C THR A 28 8.46 1.56 8.95
N LEU A 29 8.90 2.66 8.35
CA LEU A 29 8.02 3.56 7.61
C LEU A 29 8.05 3.17 6.13
N VAL A 30 6.90 3.18 5.48
CA VAL A 30 6.73 2.76 4.08
C VAL A 30 5.83 3.73 3.32
N GLY A 31 5.55 3.43 2.05
CA GLY A 31 4.59 4.18 1.26
C GLY A 31 5.08 5.54 0.76
N SER A 32 4.14 6.40 0.41
CA SER A 32 4.41 7.71 -0.21
C SER A 32 5.18 8.66 0.70
N PHE A 33 4.98 8.56 2.02
CA PHE A 33 5.67 9.40 2.99
C PHE A 33 7.20 9.27 2.91
N VAL A 34 7.72 8.06 2.69
CA VAL A 34 9.19 7.84 2.58
C VAL A 34 9.70 8.01 1.15
N ASN A 35 8.86 7.75 0.15
CA ASN A 35 9.27 7.69 -1.25
C ASN A 35 9.19 9.03 -1.99
N LYS A 36 8.39 9.99 -1.51
CA LYS A 36 8.32 11.35 -2.08
C LYS A 36 9.25 12.31 -1.33
N ASN A 37 9.75 13.32 -2.04
CA ASN A 37 10.63 14.33 -1.44
C ASN A 37 9.87 15.41 -0.67
N ASP A 38 8.60 15.61 -1.01
CA ASP A 38 7.71 16.61 -0.40
C ASP A 38 6.52 15.93 0.30
N LEU A 39 5.57 16.74 0.77
CA LEU A 39 4.33 16.29 1.41
C LEU A 39 3.13 16.32 0.47
N SER A 40 3.33 16.65 -0.82
CA SER A 40 2.22 16.72 -1.78
C SER A 40 1.63 15.35 -2.07
N GLY A 41 0.31 15.26 -2.08
CA GLY A 41 -0.41 14.01 -2.34
C GLY A 41 -0.17 12.89 -1.31
N ILE A 42 0.44 13.20 -0.15
CA ILE A 42 0.58 12.24 0.95
C ILE A 42 -0.68 12.33 1.81
N SER A 43 -1.45 11.24 1.84
CA SER A 43 -2.69 11.15 2.61
C SER A 43 -2.48 10.64 4.03
N ASP A 44 -1.44 9.81 4.22
CA ASP A 44 -1.15 9.13 5.47
C ASP A 44 0.33 8.74 5.59
N ILE A 45 0.70 8.31 6.78
CA ILE A 45 2.05 7.84 7.12
C ILE A 45 1.95 6.38 7.50
N ASP A 46 2.36 5.50 6.59
CA ASP A 46 2.35 4.07 6.84
C ASP A 46 3.50 3.67 7.77
N THR A 47 3.15 3.16 8.94
CA THR A 47 4.09 2.74 9.99
C THR A 47 3.85 1.29 10.39
N ILE A 48 4.86 0.45 10.21
CA ILE A 48 4.83 -0.96 10.58
C ILE A 48 5.64 -1.15 11.84
N VAL A 49 5.04 -1.76 12.85
CA VAL A 49 5.67 -2.09 14.13
C VAL A 49 5.64 -3.60 14.34
N ILE A 50 6.81 -4.20 14.55
CA ILE A 50 6.90 -5.62 14.90
C ILE A 50 7.34 -5.77 16.35
N CYS A 51 6.58 -6.56 17.10
CA CYS A 51 6.87 -6.92 18.47
C CYS A 51 7.34 -8.38 18.57
N LYS A 52 8.19 -8.74 19.52
CA LYS A 52 8.55 -10.14 19.81
C LYS A 52 7.30 -10.98 20.11
N SER A 53 6.41 -10.41 20.91
CA SER A 53 5.09 -10.96 21.22
C SER A 53 4.11 -9.81 21.34
N LEU A 54 2.86 -10.01 20.93
CA LEU A 54 1.84 -9.00 20.95
C LEU A 54 0.65 -9.44 21.79
N ASN A 55 0.33 -8.63 22.80
CA ASN A 55 -0.89 -8.72 23.58
C ASN A 55 -1.66 -7.39 23.54
N TYR A 56 -2.86 -7.36 24.11
CA TYR A 56 -3.72 -6.18 24.10
C TYR A 56 -3.06 -4.96 24.76
N LYS A 57 -2.41 -5.16 25.90
CA LYS A 57 -1.71 -4.07 26.61
C LYS A 57 -0.63 -3.43 25.74
N LYS A 58 0.20 -4.25 25.09
CA LYS A 58 1.26 -3.76 24.20
C LYS A 58 0.71 -3.09 22.95
N PHE A 59 -0.37 -3.63 22.38
CA PHE A 59 -1.07 -3.01 21.27
C PHE A 59 -1.55 -1.60 21.62
N LEU A 60 -2.22 -1.43 22.77
CA LEU A 60 -2.64 -0.13 23.28
C LEU A 60 -1.45 0.79 23.56
N GLN A 61 -0.39 0.29 24.18
CA GLN A 61 0.81 1.09 24.42
C GLN A 61 1.40 1.68 23.13
N CYS A 62 1.43 0.91 22.04
CA CYS A 62 1.87 1.42 20.75
C CYS A 62 0.94 2.53 20.24
N GLN A 63 -0.37 2.36 20.35
CA GLN A 63 -1.32 3.37 19.90
C GLN A 63 -1.22 4.66 20.74
N GLU A 64 -1.22 4.55 22.06
CA GLU A 64 -1.15 5.72 22.96
C GLU A 64 0.17 6.46 22.79
N SER A 65 1.30 5.74 22.67
CA SER A 65 2.60 6.38 22.42
C SER A 65 2.63 7.19 21.12
N VAL A 66 1.93 6.73 20.09
CA VAL A 66 1.82 7.48 18.82
C VAL A 66 0.88 8.68 18.97
N LYS A 67 -0.22 8.57 19.71
CA LYS A 67 -1.13 9.70 19.98
C LYS A 67 -0.45 10.86 20.71
N GLU A 68 0.58 10.57 21.51
CA GLU A 68 1.36 11.55 22.25
C GLU A 68 2.42 12.29 21.41
N ILE A 69 2.45 12.12 20.11
CA ILE A 69 3.37 12.85 19.24
C ILE A 69 2.96 14.31 19.20
N ASP A 70 3.90 15.17 19.59
CA ASP A 70 3.76 16.61 19.54
C ASP A 70 3.99 17.12 18.11
N LEU A 71 2.89 17.40 17.40
CA LEU A 71 2.95 17.87 16.02
C LEU A 71 3.49 19.29 15.90
N GLU A 72 3.34 20.13 16.91
CA GLU A 72 3.90 21.48 16.91
C GLU A 72 5.42 21.43 16.88
N LYS A 73 6.04 20.57 17.71
CA LYS A 73 7.50 20.31 17.66
C LYS A 73 7.96 19.66 16.34
N CYS A 74 7.04 19.04 15.63
CA CYS A 74 7.33 18.54 14.28
C CYS A 74 7.28 19.62 13.19
N GLY A 75 6.85 20.84 13.53
CA GLY A 75 6.68 21.96 12.58
C GLY A 75 5.29 22.00 11.94
N LEU A 76 4.30 21.41 12.61
CA LEU A 76 2.89 21.36 12.19
C LEU A 76 1.98 21.92 13.29
N PRO A 77 2.08 23.23 13.62
CA PRO A 77 1.19 23.86 14.58
C PRO A 77 -0.27 23.74 14.10
N ASP A 78 -1.20 23.60 15.00
CA ASP A 78 -2.64 23.46 14.74
C ASP A 78 -3.06 22.18 13.99
N TYR A 79 -2.15 21.25 13.72
CA TYR A 79 -2.51 19.98 13.15
C TYR A 79 -2.99 19.00 14.22
N ARG A 80 -3.96 18.17 13.84
CA ARG A 80 -4.44 17.05 14.67
C ARG A 80 -3.85 15.75 14.19
N LEU A 81 -3.60 14.82 15.10
CA LEU A 81 -3.14 13.49 14.79
C LEU A 81 -4.29 12.49 14.90
N LYS A 82 -4.40 11.60 13.91
CA LYS A 82 -5.35 10.50 13.88
C LYS A 82 -4.63 9.19 13.59
N ILE A 83 -4.83 8.20 14.44
CA ILE A 83 -4.38 6.85 14.15
C ILE A 83 -5.45 6.16 13.29
N ASN A 84 -5.02 5.57 12.20
CA ASN A 84 -5.87 4.81 11.31
C ASN A 84 -5.50 3.33 11.37
N ASN A 85 -6.49 2.48 11.51
CA ASN A 85 -6.35 1.02 11.53
C ASN A 85 -6.97 0.36 10.30
N SER A 86 -7.25 1.13 9.25
CA SER A 86 -7.85 0.63 8.01
C SER A 86 -6.82 0.59 6.89
N PHE A 87 -6.92 -0.41 6.00
CA PHE A 87 -6.12 -0.56 4.79
C PHE A 87 -7.00 -0.58 3.56
N GLY A 88 -6.65 0.22 2.58
CA GLY A 88 -7.36 0.27 1.31
C GLY A 88 -7.21 1.64 0.65
N PRO A 89 -7.78 1.83 -0.53
CA PRO A 89 -7.70 3.08 -1.27
C PRO A 89 -8.65 4.15 -0.69
N LEU A 90 -8.47 4.44 0.60
CA LEU A 90 -9.21 5.47 1.33
C LEU A 90 -8.46 6.79 1.25
N LYS A 91 -9.18 7.87 0.98
CA LYS A 91 -8.62 9.21 0.95
C LYS A 91 -8.75 9.87 2.32
N PHE A 92 -7.63 10.42 2.80
CA PHE A 92 -7.54 11.18 4.05
C PHE A 92 -7.06 12.58 3.71
N ASP A 93 -7.96 13.51 3.54
CA ASP A 93 -7.69 14.87 3.04
C ASP A 93 -8.29 15.96 3.92
N GLU A 94 -8.66 15.62 5.15
CA GLU A 94 -9.11 16.62 6.12
C GLU A 94 -8.00 17.66 6.34
N LYS A 95 -8.40 18.93 6.33
CA LYS A 95 -7.46 20.04 6.57
C LYS A 95 -6.82 19.90 7.94
N LYS A 96 -5.51 20.19 8.03
CA LYS A 96 -4.75 20.13 9.28
C LYS A 96 -4.85 18.78 10.01
N LEU A 97 -4.93 17.67 9.26
CA LEU A 97 -4.92 16.32 9.80
C LEU A 97 -3.68 15.56 9.36
N VAL A 98 -2.96 14.98 10.32
CA VAL A 98 -1.92 13.98 10.08
C VAL A 98 -2.52 12.62 10.42
N VAL A 99 -2.60 11.74 9.43
CA VAL A 99 -3.06 10.37 9.62
C VAL A 99 -1.84 9.45 9.72
N ILE A 100 -1.75 8.68 10.80
CA ILE A 100 -0.75 7.62 10.94
C ILE A 100 -1.45 6.29 10.80
N HIS A 101 -1.08 5.57 9.76
CA HIS A 101 -1.52 4.22 9.49
C HIS A 101 -0.64 3.27 10.30
N LEU A 102 -1.08 2.92 11.48
CA LEU A 102 -0.30 2.16 12.45
C LEU A 102 -0.63 0.67 12.38
N MET A 103 0.30 -0.10 11.82
CA MET A 103 0.21 -1.54 11.63
C MET A 103 1.09 -2.26 12.64
N ILE A 104 0.48 -2.92 13.61
CA ILE A 104 1.20 -3.56 14.71
C ILE A 104 1.05 -5.07 14.62
N TYR A 105 2.16 -5.78 14.52
CA TYR A 105 2.24 -7.23 14.40
C TYR A 105 3.20 -7.82 15.43
N ASP A 106 3.05 -9.09 15.73
CA ASP A 106 4.14 -9.93 16.22
C ASP A 106 4.81 -10.69 15.06
N ILE A 107 5.83 -11.45 15.35
CA ILE A 107 6.59 -12.21 14.35
C ILE A 107 5.69 -13.17 13.58
N VAL A 108 4.77 -13.86 14.27
CA VAL A 108 3.87 -14.84 13.64
C VAL A 108 2.89 -14.14 12.71
N ARG A 109 2.34 -12.99 13.14
CA ARG A 109 1.40 -12.21 12.31
C ARG A 109 2.10 -11.55 11.13
N HIS A 110 3.37 -11.17 11.28
CA HIS A 110 4.15 -10.70 10.15
C HIS A 110 4.36 -11.82 9.12
N TYR A 111 4.68 -13.03 9.57
CA TYR A 111 4.75 -14.22 8.72
C TYR A 111 3.43 -14.44 7.96
N ASP A 112 2.30 -14.46 8.66
CA ASP A 112 0.97 -14.58 8.04
C ASP A 112 0.78 -13.50 6.96
N HIS A 113 1.17 -12.26 7.26
CA HIS A 113 1.03 -11.14 6.33
C HIS A 113 1.92 -11.29 5.10
N VAL A 114 3.15 -11.75 5.25
CA VAL A 114 4.04 -12.06 4.12
C VAL A 114 3.41 -13.13 3.21
N THR A 115 2.80 -14.16 3.81
CA THR A 115 2.17 -15.25 3.07
C THR A 115 0.91 -14.80 2.31
N PHE A 116 0.08 -13.95 2.92
CA PHE A 116 -1.20 -13.53 2.33
C PHE A 116 -1.14 -12.25 1.50
N SER A 117 -0.08 -11.47 1.62
CA SER A 117 0.09 -10.20 0.90
C SER A 117 1.54 -9.99 0.46
N PRO A 118 2.11 -10.93 -0.31
CA PRO A 118 3.53 -10.95 -0.64
C PRO A 118 3.96 -9.69 -1.41
N PHE A 119 3.14 -9.16 -2.30
CA PHE A 119 3.47 -7.93 -3.05
C PHE A 119 3.60 -6.70 -2.15
N THR A 120 2.72 -6.56 -1.17
CA THR A 120 2.77 -5.47 -0.20
C THR A 120 4.00 -5.60 0.69
N CYS A 121 4.23 -6.79 1.23
CA CYS A 121 5.39 -7.05 2.08
C CYS A 121 6.72 -6.96 1.31
N PHE A 122 6.71 -7.29 0.02
CA PHE A 122 7.85 -7.10 -0.88
C PHE A 122 8.28 -5.62 -0.96
N ASP A 123 7.32 -4.69 -1.03
CA ASP A 123 7.63 -3.26 -1.01
C ASP A 123 8.08 -2.80 0.38
N TRP A 124 7.44 -3.30 1.43
CA TRP A 124 7.72 -2.90 2.81
C TRP A 124 9.13 -3.28 3.27
N GLU A 125 9.58 -4.51 3.00
CA GLU A 125 10.90 -4.98 3.43
C GLU A 125 12.07 -4.22 2.77
N ARG A 126 11.78 -3.47 1.71
CA ARG A 126 12.76 -2.67 0.96
C ARG A 126 12.85 -1.23 1.44
N SER A 127 12.03 -0.83 2.38
CA SER A 127 12.14 0.51 2.97
C SER A 127 13.47 0.67 3.68
N LYS A 128 14.14 1.79 3.37
CA LYS A 128 15.37 2.20 4.07
C LYS A 128 15.08 2.94 5.37
N THR A 129 13.84 3.38 5.59
CA THR A 129 13.44 4.18 6.75
C THR A 129 12.94 3.27 7.85
N LYS A 130 13.88 2.80 8.68
CA LYS A 130 13.60 1.82 9.73
C LYS A 130 14.41 2.09 10.99
N MET A 131 13.95 1.51 12.10
CA MET A 131 14.67 1.41 13.36
C MET A 131 14.53 -0.01 13.91
N GLY A 132 15.62 -0.57 14.43
CA GLY A 132 15.70 -1.97 14.86
C GLY A 132 15.93 -2.90 13.67
N LEU A 133 15.45 -4.14 13.78
CA LEU A 133 15.57 -5.13 12.70
C LEU A 133 14.77 -4.70 11.46
N SER A 134 15.27 -5.00 10.27
CA SER A 134 14.47 -4.86 9.06
C SER A 134 13.40 -5.95 8.99
N LEU A 135 12.34 -5.70 8.27
CA LEU A 135 11.30 -6.70 8.04
C LEU A 135 11.87 -7.95 7.38
N LYS A 136 12.87 -7.79 6.50
CA LYS A 136 13.59 -8.88 5.85
C LYS A 136 14.38 -9.75 6.83
N GLU A 137 14.97 -9.14 7.88
CA GLU A 137 15.70 -9.89 8.93
C GLU A 137 14.74 -10.63 9.86
N ILE A 138 13.49 -10.18 9.99
CA ILE A 138 12.48 -10.86 10.81
C ILE A 138 11.87 -12.03 10.04
N TYR A 139 11.33 -11.77 8.86
CA TYR A 139 10.82 -12.78 7.95
C TYR A 139 10.77 -12.23 6.51
N PRO A 140 11.64 -12.70 5.61
CA PRO A 140 11.73 -12.18 4.26
C PRO A 140 10.56 -12.66 3.38
N VAL A 141 10.16 -11.82 2.44
CA VAL A 141 9.24 -12.23 1.37
C VAL A 141 9.89 -13.28 0.46
N GLY A 142 11.21 -13.23 0.36
CA GLY A 142 11.95 -14.03 -0.60
C GLY A 142 11.76 -13.54 -2.04
N THR A 143 11.71 -14.47 -2.98
CA THR A 143 11.48 -14.19 -4.39
C THR A 143 10.00 -14.39 -4.72
N LEU A 144 9.37 -13.37 -5.31
CA LEU A 144 8.03 -13.53 -5.87
C LEU A 144 8.05 -14.56 -6.98
N GLN A 145 7.12 -15.50 -6.94
CA GLN A 145 7.08 -16.65 -7.83
C GLN A 145 5.77 -16.66 -8.63
N ILE A 146 5.71 -17.51 -9.63
CA ILE A 146 4.50 -17.72 -10.44
C ILE A 146 3.27 -18.04 -9.57
N ARG A 147 3.44 -18.82 -8.49
CA ARG A 147 2.34 -19.09 -7.55
C ARG A 147 1.70 -17.82 -6.97
N ASP A 148 2.47 -16.72 -6.87
CA ASP A 148 1.95 -15.45 -6.32
C ASP A 148 1.04 -14.75 -7.34
N PHE A 149 1.00 -15.22 -8.57
CA PHE A 149 0.07 -14.75 -9.59
C PHE A 149 -1.39 -14.94 -9.19
N LYS A 150 -1.71 -15.95 -8.40
CA LYS A 150 -3.05 -16.11 -7.82
C LYS A 150 -3.50 -14.86 -7.04
N GLU A 151 -2.56 -14.13 -6.44
CA GLU A 151 -2.84 -12.91 -5.71
C GLU A 151 -3.17 -11.73 -6.65
N VAL A 152 -2.51 -11.68 -7.82
CA VAL A 152 -2.86 -10.72 -8.88
C VAL A 152 -4.27 -11.00 -9.38
N ARG A 153 -4.60 -12.26 -9.66
CA ARG A 153 -5.97 -12.69 -10.07
C ARG A 153 -6.99 -12.31 -9.00
N ARG A 154 -6.70 -12.58 -7.74
CA ARG A 154 -7.57 -12.18 -6.64
C ARG A 154 -7.77 -10.67 -6.59
N GLY A 155 -6.71 -9.90 -6.83
CA GLY A 155 -6.77 -8.44 -6.93
C GLY A 155 -7.70 -7.98 -8.05
N ILE A 156 -7.53 -8.53 -9.25
CA ILE A 156 -8.39 -8.25 -10.42
C ILE A 156 -9.85 -8.54 -10.08
N ASN A 157 -10.15 -9.73 -9.58
CA ASN A 157 -11.51 -10.14 -9.21
C ASN A 157 -12.13 -9.24 -8.13
N ASN A 158 -11.34 -8.77 -7.18
CA ASN A 158 -11.83 -7.83 -6.17
C ASN A 158 -12.16 -6.47 -6.80
N TYR A 159 -11.31 -5.95 -7.69
CA TYR A 159 -11.58 -4.67 -8.39
C TYR A 159 -12.81 -4.75 -9.28
N ILE A 160 -12.99 -5.85 -10.02
CA ILE A 160 -14.22 -6.07 -10.83
C ILE A 160 -15.45 -5.99 -9.93
N LYS A 161 -15.47 -6.76 -8.83
CA LYS A 161 -16.61 -6.78 -7.89
C LYS A 161 -16.86 -5.42 -7.23
N ASP A 162 -15.81 -4.71 -6.86
CA ASP A 162 -15.92 -3.40 -6.24
C ASP A 162 -16.45 -2.36 -7.25
N LEU A 163 -15.99 -2.41 -8.50
CA LEU A 163 -16.45 -1.55 -9.60
C LEU A 163 -17.91 -1.81 -9.97
N GLU A 164 -18.33 -3.07 -10.03
CA GLU A 164 -19.73 -3.47 -10.31
C GLU A 164 -20.67 -2.97 -9.22
N LYS A 165 -20.29 -3.15 -7.97
CA LYS A 165 -21.07 -2.74 -6.80
C LYS A 165 -20.95 -1.26 -6.46
N LYS A 166 -20.08 -0.52 -7.16
CA LYS A 166 -19.74 0.88 -6.87
C LYS A 166 -19.34 1.09 -5.39
N VAL A 167 -18.47 0.22 -4.91
CA VAL A 167 -17.94 0.28 -3.52
C VAL A 167 -16.41 0.27 -3.53
N ILE A 168 -15.84 0.70 -2.42
CA ILE A 168 -14.44 0.50 -2.08
C ILE A 168 -14.39 -0.55 -1.01
N SER A 169 -13.67 -1.63 -1.26
CA SER A 169 -13.33 -2.58 -0.21
C SER A 169 -12.05 -2.14 0.51
N TYR A 170 -12.06 -2.20 1.81
CA TYR A 170 -10.93 -1.95 2.67
C TYR A 170 -10.89 -2.94 3.82
N ARG A 171 -9.78 -3.04 4.50
CA ARG A 171 -9.60 -3.94 5.65
C ARG A 171 -9.42 -3.11 6.90
N GLU A 172 -10.04 -3.52 7.97
CA GLU A 172 -9.93 -2.90 9.29
C GLU A 172 -9.28 -3.87 10.26
N TYR A 173 -8.29 -3.38 11.01
CA TYR A 173 -7.56 -4.16 11.99
C TYR A 173 -8.02 -3.79 13.38
N ASN A 174 -8.45 -4.78 14.14
CA ASN A 174 -8.81 -4.61 15.53
C ASN A 174 -8.16 -5.70 16.37
N PHE A 175 -7.75 -5.35 17.58
CA PHE A 175 -7.33 -6.33 18.57
C PHE A 175 -8.57 -6.78 19.37
N ASN A 176 -8.93 -8.04 19.27
CA ASN A 176 -10.08 -8.59 19.97
C ASN A 176 -9.79 -10.03 20.45
N SER A 177 -10.17 -10.35 21.71
CA SER A 177 -9.99 -11.66 22.30
C SER A 177 -8.55 -12.22 22.18
N GLY A 178 -7.56 -11.37 22.48
CA GLY A 178 -6.14 -11.74 22.46
C GLY A 178 -5.52 -11.91 21.06
N LYS A 179 -6.28 -11.62 19.98
CA LYS A 179 -5.81 -11.77 18.60
C LYS A 179 -6.12 -10.54 17.77
N ILE A 180 -5.23 -10.23 16.82
CA ILE A 180 -5.53 -9.25 15.78
C ILE A 180 -6.53 -9.88 14.83
N LYS A 181 -7.70 -9.25 14.69
CA LYS A 181 -8.71 -9.64 13.70
C LYS A 181 -8.71 -8.61 12.56
N GLN A 182 -8.69 -9.12 11.35
CA GLN A 182 -8.84 -8.36 10.13
C GLN A 182 -10.25 -8.58 9.58
N ARG A 183 -10.98 -7.50 9.37
CA ARG A 183 -12.33 -7.54 8.77
C ARG A 183 -12.35 -6.78 7.46
N LYS A 184 -12.89 -7.40 6.41
CA LYS A 184 -13.21 -6.71 5.15
C LYS A 184 -14.42 -5.82 5.38
N LYS A 185 -14.31 -4.55 5.03
CA LYS A 185 -15.35 -3.53 5.08
C LYS A 185 -15.58 -2.96 3.69
N PHE A 186 -16.72 -2.34 3.51
CA PHE A 186 -17.11 -1.70 2.27
C PHE A 186 -17.59 -0.29 2.54
N LYS A 187 -17.30 0.61 1.62
CA LYS A 187 -17.77 1.99 1.62
C LYS A 187 -18.28 2.31 0.22
N PRO A 188 -19.38 3.06 0.05
CA PRO A 188 -19.80 3.55 -1.26
C PRO A 188 -18.67 4.30 -1.96
N LEU A 189 -18.53 4.07 -3.25
CA LEU A 189 -17.58 4.79 -4.10
C LEU A 189 -18.20 6.13 -4.49
N ASP A 190 -17.98 7.14 -3.67
CA ASP A 190 -18.38 8.52 -3.95
C ASP A 190 -17.32 9.26 -4.78
N ASN A 191 -17.67 10.43 -5.29
CA ASN A 191 -16.80 11.23 -6.17
C ASN A 191 -15.45 11.55 -5.52
N ARG A 192 -15.40 11.73 -4.20
CA ARG A 192 -14.19 12.01 -3.45
C ARG A 192 -13.16 10.88 -3.52
N HIS A 193 -13.63 9.63 -3.58
CA HIS A 193 -12.78 8.45 -3.56
C HIS A 193 -12.46 7.88 -4.94
N VAL A 194 -13.17 8.30 -5.99
CA VAL A 194 -13.00 7.76 -7.36
C VAL A 194 -11.55 7.83 -7.82
N GLY A 195 -10.90 8.98 -7.62
CA GLY A 195 -9.52 9.15 -8.07
C GLY A 195 -8.53 8.28 -7.31
N GLU A 196 -8.63 8.23 -5.99
CA GLU A 196 -7.77 7.39 -5.15
C GLU A 196 -7.95 5.91 -5.52
N PHE A 197 -9.20 5.47 -5.69
CA PHE A 197 -9.51 4.10 -6.06
C PHE A 197 -8.98 3.74 -7.45
N CYS A 198 -9.21 4.60 -8.46
CA CYS A 198 -8.69 4.37 -9.81
C CYS A 198 -7.16 4.40 -9.85
N TYR A 199 -6.51 5.32 -9.12
CA TYR A 199 -5.06 5.35 -8.98
C TYR A 199 -4.52 4.02 -8.46
N HIS A 200 -5.15 3.48 -7.41
CA HIS A 200 -4.79 2.18 -6.85
C HIS A 200 -4.96 1.03 -7.85
N ILE A 201 -6.03 1.04 -8.65
CA ILE A 201 -6.24 0.02 -9.69
C ILE A 201 -5.06 0.01 -10.66
N PHE A 202 -4.80 1.15 -11.32
CA PHE A 202 -3.73 1.25 -12.33
C PHE A 202 -2.37 0.88 -11.73
N ARG A 203 -2.04 1.50 -10.59
CA ARG A 203 -0.74 1.33 -9.97
C ARG A 203 -0.53 -0.09 -9.47
N ASN A 204 -1.47 -0.66 -8.73
CA ASN A 204 -1.29 -1.97 -8.09
C ASN A 204 -1.25 -3.09 -9.12
N LEU A 205 -2.14 -3.11 -10.10
CA LEU A 205 -2.15 -4.14 -11.12
C LEU A 205 -0.84 -4.11 -11.92
N THR A 206 -0.45 -2.94 -12.43
CA THR A 206 0.77 -2.79 -13.23
C THR A 206 2.03 -3.08 -12.40
N SER A 207 2.13 -2.56 -11.17
CA SER A 207 3.31 -2.79 -10.34
C SER A 207 3.45 -4.25 -9.91
N ASN A 208 2.34 -4.92 -9.60
CA ASN A 208 2.38 -6.35 -9.24
C ASN A 208 2.80 -7.21 -10.43
N TYR A 209 2.33 -6.89 -11.63
CA TYR A 209 2.79 -7.53 -12.86
C TYR A 209 4.30 -7.33 -13.07
N LEU A 210 4.79 -6.09 -12.95
CA LEU A 210 6.21 -5.78 -13.07
C LEU A 210 7.07 -6.55 -12.05
N LYS A 211 6.58 -6.68 -10.81
CA LYS A 211 7.31 -7.46 -9.77
C LYS A 211 7.43 -8.94 -10.12
N LEU A 212 6.45 -9.50 -10.79
CA LEU A 212 6.49 -10.89 -11.25
C LEU A 212 7.41 -11.10 -12.46
N THR A 213 7.40 -10.14 -13.40
CA THR A 213 8.12 -10.26 -14.67
C THR A 213 9.54 -9.70 -14.61
N ASN A 214 9.77 -8.68 -13.78
CA ASN A 214 11.04 -7.94 -13.70
C ASN A 214 11.60 -8.00 -12.28
N ARG A 215 12.15 -9.14 -11.90
CA ARG A 215 12.53 -9.55 -10.54
C ARG A 215 13.52 -8.63 -9.80
N ASN A 216 14.12 -7.65 -10.48
CA ASN A 216 15.24 -6.86 -9.95
C ASN A 216 14.86 -5.45 -9.49
N ASN A 217 13.63 -4.97 -9.70
CA ASN A 217 13.28 -3.59 -9.41
C ASN A 217 12.38 -3.42 -8.18
N LEU A 218 12.77 -2.47 -7.37
CA LEU A 218 12.41 -2.31 -5.97
C LEU A 218 11.22 -1.38 -5.76
N PHE A 219 11.09 -0.37 -6.57
CA PHE A 219 10.03 0.63 -6.47
C PHE A 219 9.76 1.17 -7.87
N TYR A 220 8.50 1.15 -8.27
CA TYR A 220 8.11 1.67 -9.57
C TYR A 220 7.57 3.08 -9.42
N THR A 221 8.26 4.04 -10.04
CA THR A 221 7.79 5.42 -10.17
C THR A 221 6.53 5.47 -11.05
N GLU A 222 5.83 6.58 -11.02
CA GLU A 222 4.65 6.78 -11.86
C GLU A 222 5.01 6.73 -13.35
N GLU A 223 6.18 7.26 -13.71
CA GLU A 223 6.72 7.18 -15.08
C GLU A 223 6.90 5.72 -15.51
N LYS A 224 7.49 4.88 -14.65
CA LYS A 224 7.68 3.47 -14.95
C LYS A 224 6.36 2.71 -15.09
N ILE A 225 5.37 3.04 -14.28
CA ILE A 225 4.02 2.50 -14.41
C ILE A 225 3.40 2.93 -15.76
N MET A 226 3.55 4.20 -16.16
CA MET A 226 3.04 4.68 -17.45
C MET A 226 3.71 4.01 -18.64
N GLU A 227 5.05 3.84 -18.60
CA GLU A 227 5.79 3.10 -19.63
C GLU A 227 5.27 1.68 -19.78
N GLU A 228 5.03 1.00 -18.67
CA GLU A 228 4.55 -0.38 -18.68
C GLU A 228 3.11 -0.49 -19.18
N ILE A 229 2.23 0.43 -18.77
CA ILE A 229 0.87 0.51 -19.33
C ILE A 229 0.92 0.70 -20.84
N LYS A 230 1.78 1.60 -21.34
CA LYS A 230 1.97 1.82 -22.77
C LYS A 230 2.47 0.57 -23.49
N ARG A 231 3.40 -0.17 -22.87
CA ARG A 231 3.94 -1.43 -23.41
C ARG A 231 2.88 -2.54 -23.47
N LEU A 232 2.10 -2.70 -22.41
CA LEU A 232 1.07 -3.76 -22.33
C LEU A 232 -0.11 -3.51 -23.26
N PHE A 233 -0.50 -2.26 -23.45
CA PHE A 233 -1.70 -1.88 -24.19
C PHE A 233 -1.34 -1.03 -25.41
N HIS A 234 -0.60 -1.64 -26.36
CA HIS A 234 -0.19 -0.99 -27.61
C HIS A 234 -1.40 -0.33 -28.32
N GLY A 235 -1.30 0.98 -28.56
CA GLY A 235 -2.34 1.75 -29.24
C GLY A 235 -3.44 2.32 -28.34
N GLU A 236 -3.59 1.85 -27.09
CA GLU A 236 -4.61 2.38 -26.16
C GLU A 236 -4.02 3.51 -25.30
N THR A 237 -3.91 4.69 -25.90
CA THR A 237 -3.33 5.87 -25.23
C THR A 237 -4.20 6.42 -24.09
N SER A 238 -5.49 6.04 -24.04
CA SER A 238 -6.43 6.53 -23.02
C SER A 238 -6.03 6.08 -21.62
N TYR A 239 -5.45 4.90 -21.47
CA TYR A 239 -5.00 4.41 -20.15
C TYR A 239 -3.85 5.24 -19.58
N VAL A 240 -2.83 5.54 -20.39
CA VAL A 240 -1.71 6.38 -19.97
C VAL A 240 -2.17 7.78 -19.65
N LYS A 241 -3.00 8.39 -20.54
CA LYS A 241 -3.57 9.72 -20.33
C LYS A 241 -4.40 9.79 -19.03
N ASN A 242 -5.25 8.79 -18.81
CA ASN A 242 -6.10 8.73 -17.62
C ASN A 242 -5.26 8.58 -16.35
N PHE A 243 -4.29 7.66 -16.34
CA PHE A 243 -3.40 7.48 -15.17
C PHE A 243 -2.59 8.75 -14.87
N LYS A 244 -2.04 9.42 -15.88
CA LYS A 244 -1.33 10.69 -15.72
C LYS A 244 -2.23 11.76 -15.09
N THR A 245 -3.45 11.89 -15.58
CA THR A 245 -4.43 12.85 -15.04
C THR A 245 -4.78 12.54 -13.59
N ILE A 246 -5.09 11.27 -13.27
CA ILE A 246 -5.42 10.83 -11.90
C ILE A 246 -4.25 11.09 -10.96
N SER A 247 -3.02 10.81 -11.40
CA SER A 247 -1.80 10.99 -10.60
C SER A 247 -1.56 12.46 -10.26
N SER A 248 -1.72 13.36 -11.25
CA SER A 248 -1.63 14.81 -11.03
C SER A 248 -2.70 15.30 -10.05
N LEU A 249 -3.97 14.97 -10.30
CA LEU A 249 -5.08 15.40 -9.44
C LEU A 249 -4.97 14.83 -8.01
N LYS A 250 -4.45 13.60 -7.87
CA LYS A 250 -4.13 13.05 -6.54
C LYS A 250 -3.04 13.85 -5.83
N SER A 251 -2.00 14.25 -6.53
CA SER A 251 -0.93 15.09 -5.97
C SER A 251 -1.47 16.44 -5.51
N ASP A 252 -2.40 17.01 -6.24
CA ASP A 252 -3.08 18.26 -5.93
C ASP A 252 -4.23 18.09 -4.91
N ARG A 253 -4.47 16.87 -4.42
CA ARG A 253 -5.57 16.49 -3.51
C ARG A 253 -6.96 16.88 -4.03
N SER A 254 -7.15 16.85 -5.34
CA SER A 254 -8.43 17.19 -5.97
C SER A 254 -9.54 16.21 -5.59
N ASP A 255 -10.76 16.75 -5.43
CA ASP A 255 -12.00 15.97 -5.28
C ASP A 255 -12.75 15.83 -6.60
N HIS A 256 -12.26 16.49 -7.65
CA HIS A 256 -12.90 16.51 -8.97
C HIS A 256 -12.06 15.74 -9.97
N PHE A 257 -12.63 14.69 -10.54
CA PHE A 257 -12.01 13.87 -11.55
C PHE A 257 -12.84 13.93 -12.85
N PRO A 258 -12.19 13.81 -14.03
CA PRO A 258 -12.90 13.85 -15.30
C PRO A 258 -14.03 12.83 -15.38
N LYS A 259 -15.16 13.21 -15.97
CA LYS A 259 -16.23 12.28 -16.29
C LYS A 259 -15.66 11.11 -17.11
N GLY A 260 -16.05 9.89 -16.77
CA GLY A 260 -15.56 8.69 -17.46
C GLY A 260 -14.31 8.04 -16.85
N THR A 261 -13.62 8.67 -15.88
CA THR A 261 -12.46 8.08 -15.20
C THR A 261 -12.75 6.65 -14.72
N LEU A 262 -13.90 6.43 -14.11
CA LEU A 262 -14.30 5.11 -13.62
C LEU A 262 -14.52 4.10 -14.76
N ASN A 263 -15.08 4.54 -15.90
CA ASN A 263 -15.29 3.68 -17.07
C ASN A 263 -13.95 3.28 -17.71
N VAL A 264 -12.98 4.19 -17.75
CA VAL A 264 -11.63 3.87 -18.22
C VAL A 264 -10.97 2.86 -17.29
N ALA A 265 -11.11 3.02 -15.96
CA ALA A 265 -10.60 2.06 -15.01
C ALA A 265 -11.26 0.68 -15.14
N LYS A 266 -12.58 0.61 -15.39
CA LYS A 266 -13.28 -0.66 -15.66
C LYS A 266 -12.73 -1.37 -16.90
N ARG A 267 -12.60 -0.65 -18.02
CA ARG A 267 -11.98 -1.20 -19.24
C ARG A 267 -10.56 -1.68 -18.97
N PHE A 268 -9.75 -0.85 -18.29
CA PHE A 268 -8.38 -1.21 -17.94
C PHE A 268 -8.30 -2.52 -17.17
N VAL A 269 -9.17 -2.75 -16.17
CA VAL A 269 -9.18 -4.00 -15.40
C VAL A 269 -9.52 -5.19 -16.28
N ALA A 270 -10.54 -5.07 -17.14
CA ALA A 270 -10.97 -6.14 -18.06
C ALA A 270 -9.90 -6.47 -19.10
N ASP A 271 -9.30 -5.46 -19.72
CA ASP A 271 -8.24 -5.65 -20.72
C ASP A 271 -6.96 -6.18 -20.06
N PHE A 272 -6.67 -5.74 -18.84
CA PHE A 272 -5.54 -6.23 -18.05
C PHE A 272 -5.73 -7.72 -17.71
N GLU A 273 -6.95 -8.12 -17.32
CA GLU A 273 -7.29 -9.53 -17.08
C GLU A 273 -7.05 -10.38 -18.32
N GLY A 274 -7.66 -9.99 -19.45
CA GLY A 274 -7.53 -10.74 -20.70
C GLY A 274 -6.08 -10.85 -21.18
N ARG A 275 -5.31 -9.75 -21.12
CA ARG A 275 -3.92 -9.72 -21.53
C ARG A 275 -3.04 -10.62 -20.64
N ILE A 276 -3.15 -10.47 -19.33
CA ILE A 276 -2.31 -11.19 -18.36
C ILE A 276 -2.63 -12.68 -18.39
N PHE A 277 -3.88 -13.08 -18.46
CA PHE A 277 -4.22 -14.50 -18.50
C PHE A 277 -3.72 -15.17 -19.78
N SER A 278 -3.82 -14.51 -20.93
CA SER A 278 -3.28 -15.04 -22.17
C SER A 278 -1.75 -15.25 -22.11
N GLU A 279 -1.00 -14.38 -21.46
CA GLU A 279 0.44 -14.53 -21.28
C GLU A 279 0.79 -15.64 -20.27
N TRP A 280 0.03 -15.76 -19.19
CA TRP A 280 0.29 -16.73 -18.13
C TRP A 280 -0.14 -18.15 -18.47
N ASP A 281 -1.26 -18.30 -19.16
CA ASP A 281 -1.70 -19.62 -19.65
C ASP A 281 -0.68 -20.22 -20.64
N LYS A 282 0.08 -19.37 -21.36
CA LYS A 282 1.21 -19.80 -22.19
C LYS A 282 2.45 -20.15 -21.38
N ALA A 283 2.69 -19.47 -20.26
CA ALA A 283 3.90 -19.65 -19.44
C ALA A 283 3.80 -20.82 -18.45
N ILE A 284 2.60 -21.09 -17.92
CA ILE A 284 2.36 -22.15 -16.93
C ILE A 284 2.74 -23.54 -17.43
N PRO A 285 2.37 -24.00 -18.64
CA PRO A 285 2.77 -25.31 -19.14
C PRO A 285 4.30 -25.48 -19.23
N VAL A 286 4.99 -24.44 -19.69
CA VAL A 286 6.47 -24.46 -19.80
C VAL A 286 7.13 -24.56 -18.43
N TYR A 287 6.56 -23.89 -17.42
CA TYR A 287 7.07 -23.93 -16.05
C TYR A 287 6.86 -25.30 -15.40
N PHE A 288 5.66 -25.88 -15.52
CA PHE A 288 5.36 -27.23 -15.02
C PHE A 288 6.25 -28.29 -15.68
N PHE A 289 6.41 -28.25 -16.98
CA PHE A 289 7.28 -29.23 -17.71
C PHE A 289 8.75 -29.12 -17.34
N ARG A 290 9.24 -27.95 -16.92
CA ARG A 290 10.66 -27.78 -16.53
C ARG A 290 10.99 -28.18 -15.10
N HIS A 291 10.01 -28.12 -14.17
CA HIS A 291 10.25 -28.28 -12.73
C HIS A 291 9.71 -29.58 -12.14
N PHE A 292 8.92 -30.35 -12.88
CA PHE A 292 8.35 -31.63 -12.44
C PHE A 292 8.80 -32.82 -13.28
N LYS A 293 9.89 -32.66 -14.06
CA LYS A 293 10.55 -33.74 -14.82
C LYS A 293 11.87 -34.15 -14.15
N THR A 294 11.93 -34.18 -12.85
CA THR A 294 13.03 -34.83 -12.12
C THR A 294 12.48 -35.79 -11.10
#